data_858a70db105a08135b5f76bd7c1fda63
#
_entry.id   858a70db105a08135b5f76bd7c1fda63
#
_cell.length_a   1.000
_cell.length_b   1.000
_cell.length_c   1.000
_cell.angle_alpha   90.00
_cell.angle_beta   90.00
_cell.angle_gamma   90.00
#
_symmetry.space_group_name_H-M   'P 1'
#
loop_
_entity.id
_entity.type
_entity.pdbx_description
1 polymer ?
#
loop_
_entity_poly.entity_id
_entity_poly.type
_entity_poly.pdbx_seq_one_letter_code
_entity_poly.pdbx_strand_id
1 'polypeptide(L)'
;MRVVDLFCGCGGLSLGFEKAGFNIVAAFDKWDAALHVYNTNFDHPASSLDLTDICHCVETIKALHPDMIIGGPPCQDFSSAGKRDEDNGRGNLTVNYAEIISTIKPPVFVMENVDRIVKTNKLVEATRIFKEAGYGLSVKILDASYCGVPQKRKRFFMVGALGEKDGFLDSALNEGLSKEPMTMRDYFGDTLGLEYY
;
A
#
# COMPACT_ATOMS: atom_id res chain seq x y z
N MET A 1 8.25 -12.39 -9.12
CA MET A 1 6.81 -12.06 -9.00
C MET A 1 6.56 -10.76 -9.74
N ARG A 2 5.52 -10.71 -10.56
CA ARG A 2 5.03 -9.51 -11.28
C ARG A 2 4.11 -8.73 -10.36
N VAL A 3 4.50 -7.52 -10.01
CA VAL A 3 3.75 -6.67 -9.07
C VAL A 3 3.13 -5.50 -9.80
N VAL A 4 1.87 -5.20 -9.48
CA VAL A 4 1.16 -3.99 -9.91
C VAL A 4 0.86 -3.14 -8.67
N ASP A 5 1.18 -1.84 -8.74
CA ASP A 5 0.92 -0.88 -7.66
C ASP A 5 -0.30 -0.01 -7.97
N LEU A 6 -1.30 -0.03 -7.11
CA LEU A 6 -2.51 0.79 -7.20
C LEU A 6 -2.47 1.91 -6.15
N PHE A 7 -2.89 3.10 -6.54
CA PHE A 7 -2.71 4.31 -5.73
C PHE A 7 -1.24 4.61 -5.46
N CYS A 8 -0.41 4.45 -6.49
CA CYS A 8 1.04 4.47 -6.38
C CYS A 8 1.63 5.82 -5.92
N GLY A 9 0.90 6.90 -6.09
CA GLY A 9 1.39 8.24 -5.75
C GLY A 9 2.75 8.53 -6.39
N CYS A 10 3.71 8.99 -5.61
CA CYS A 10 5.09 9.23 -6.05
C CYS A 10 5.99 7.98 -6.01
N GLY A 11 5.44 6.79 -5.73
CA GLY A 11 6.16 5.51 -5.83
C GLY A 11 6.82 5.01 -4.54
N GLY A 12 6.44 5.51 -3.37
CA GLY A 12 7.08 5.09 -2.11
C GLY A 12 6.91 3.60 -1.81
N LEU A 13 5.73 3.03 -2.07
CA LEU A 13 5.46 1.60 -1.89
C LEU A 13 6.19 0.78 -2.96
N SER A 14 6.09 1.17 -4.24
CA SER A 14 6.82 0.57 -5.35
C SER A 14 8.33 0.49 -5.09
N LEU A 15 8.95 1.58 -4.62
CA LEU A 15 10.38 1.61 -4.28
C LEU A 15 10.76 0.58 -3.21
N GLY A 16 9.92 0.45 -2.19
CA GLY A 16 10.14 -0.52 -1.12
C GLY A 16 10.12 -1.95 -1.64
N PHE A 17 9.15 -2.30 -2.49
CA PHE A 17 9.04 -3.61 -3.11
C PHE A 17 10.16 -3.88 -4.12
N GLU A 18 10.53 -2.90 -4.94
CA GLU A 18 11.66 -3.01 -5.88
C GLU A 18 12.98 -3.29 -5.15
N LYS A 19 13.27 -2.55 -4.06
CA LYS A 19 14.44 -2.79 -3.21
C LYS A 19 14.43 -4.14 -2.51
N ALA A 20 13.26 -4.72 -2.29
CA ALA A 20 13.10 -6.08 -1.79
C ALA A 20 13.22 -7.15 -2.88
N GLY A 21 13.51 -6.78 -4.13
CA GLY A 21 13.72 -7.69 -5.26
C GLY A 21 12.45 -8.09 -6.01
N PHE A 22 11.33 -7.39 -5.80
CA PHE A 22 10.12 -7.60 -6.57
C PHE A 22 10.17 -6.84 -7.90
N ASN A 23 9.50 -7.36 -8.92
CA ASN A 23 9.43 -6.74 -10.25
C ASN A 23 8.11 -5.97 -10.39
N ILE A 24 8.16 -4.65 -10.26
CA ILE A 24 7.01 -3.79 -10.53
C ILE A 24 6.84 -3.69 -12.05
N VAL A 25 5.70 -4.17 -12.56
CA VAL A 25 5.43 -4.20 -14.00
C VAL A 25 4.55 -3.05 -14.46
N ALA A 26 3.76 -2.46 -13.57
CA ALA A 26 2.97 -1.25 -13.82
C ALA A 26 2.55 -0.62 -12.49
N ALA A 27 2.28 0.68 -12.53
CA ALA A 27 1.72 1.42 -11.42
C ALA A 27 0.59 2.34 -11.90
N PHE A 28 -0.40 2.58 -11.04
CA PHE A 28 -1.57 3.36 -11.39
C PHE A 28 -1.94 4.35 -10.29
N ASP A 29 -2.24 5.58 -10.69
CA ASP A 29 -2.81 6.62 -9.85
C ASP A 29 -3.69 7.53 -10.70
N LYS A 30 -4.49 8.38 -10.08
CA LYS A 30 -5.30 9.40 -10.78
C LYS A 30 -4.65 10.78 -10.77
N TRP A 31 -3.64 11.00 -9.93
CA TRP A 31 -3.03 12.30 -9.72
C TRP A 31 -1.82 12.52 -10.63
N ASP A 32 -2.02 13.29 -11.71
CA ASP A 32 -1.01 13.53 -12.75
C ASP A 32 0.34 14.06 -12.20
N ALA A 33 0.29 14.95 -11.19
CA ALA A 33 1.52 15.47 -10.59
C ALA A 33 2.33 14.38 -9.88
N ALA A 34 1.66 13.42 -9.23
CA ALA A 34 2.33 12.27 -8.63
C ALA A 34 2.90 11.33 -9.69
N LEU A 35 2.13 11.06 -10.75
CA LEU A 35 2.58 10.25 -11.89
C LEU A 35 3.81 10.86 -12.59
N HIS A 36 3.86 12.19 -12.71
CA HIS A 36 5.04 12.87 -13.25
C HIS A 36 6.29 12.60 -12.39
N VAL A 37 6.17 12.71 -11.06
CA VAL A 37 7.28 12.39 -10.14
C VAL A 37 7.65 10.91 -10.23
N TYR A 38 6.66 10.02 -10.27
CA TYR A 38 6.87 8.59 -10.39
C TYR A 38 7.69 8.26 -11.64
N ASN A 39 7.21 8.68 -12.81
CA ASN A 39 7.85 8.40 -14.10
C ASN A 39 9.23 9.08 -14.30
N THR A 40 9.55 10.07 -13.43
CA THR A 40 10.90 10.66 -13.41
C THR A 40 11.90 9.80 -12.62
N ASN A 41 11.41 8.98 -11.67
CA ASN A 41 12.26 8.26 -10.72
C ASN A 41 12.31 6.75 -10.96
N PHE A 42 11.43 6.19 -11.79
CA PHE A 42 11.33 4.75 -12.04
C PHE A 42 11.39 4.44 -13.53
N ASP A 43 12.01 3.32 -13.89
CA ASP A 43 12.08 2.82 -15.27
C ASP A 43 10.80 2.08 -15.70
N HIS A 44 10.02 1.57 -14.75
CA HIS A 44 8.72 0.94 -15.03
C HIS A 44 7.60 1.99 -15.08
N PRO A 45 6.60 1.79 -15.95
CA PRO A 45 5.62 2.84 -16.25
C PRO A 45 4.59 3.00 -15.13
N ALA A 46 4.24 4.27 -14.85
CA ALA A 46 3.03 4.61 -14.12
C ALA A 46 2.06 5.37 -15.05
N SER A 47 0.79 5.02 -15.00
CA SER A 47 -0.25 5.55 -15.87
C SER A 47 -1.48 6.03 -15.09
N SER A 48 -2.22 6.97 -15.67
CA SER A 48 -3.47 7.44 -15.10
C SER A 48 -4.55 6.38 -15.21
N LEU A 49 -5.17 6.04 -14.06
CA LEU A 49 -6.31 5.13 -13.99
C LEU A 49 -7.25 5.59 -12.88
N ASP A 50 -8.53 5.75 -13.22
CA ASP A 50 -9.55 6.07 -12.21
C ASP A 50 -10.01 4.80 -11.49
N LEU A 51 -9.49 4.58 -10.30
CA LEU A 51 -9.78 3.40 -9.48
C LEU A 51 -11.21 3.40 -8.88
N THR A 52 -12.08 4.31 -9.31
CA THR A 52 -13.53 4.25 -9.08
C THR A 52 -14.26 3.49 -10.17
N ASP A 53 -13.69 3.36 -11.37
CA ASP A 53 -14.23 2.53 -12.46
C ASP A 53 -13.67 1.10 -12.36
N ILE A 54 -14.33 0.29 -11.55
CA ILE A 54 -13.88 -1.06 -11.22
C ILE A 54 -13.81 -1.95 -12.47
N CYS A 55 -14.78 -1.84 -13.39
CA CYS A 55 -14.80 -2.67 -14.60
C CYS A 55 -13.57 -2.40 -15.46
N HIS A 56 -13.29 -1.14 -15.75
CA HIS A 56 -12.12 -0.75 -16.53
C HIS A 56 -10.81 -1.08 -15.83
N CYS A 57 -10.74 -0.92 -14.50
CA CYS A 57 -9.58 -1.31 -13.69
C CYS A 57 -9.30 -2.80 -13.78
N VAL A 58 -10.33 -3.64 -13.62
CA VAL A 58 -10.19 -5.09 -13.69
C VAL A 58 -9.68 -5.53 -15.05
N GLU A 59 -10.24 -5.02 -16.15
CA GLU A 59 -9.78 -5.34 -17.51
C GLU A 59 -8.31 -4.96 -17.72
N THR A 60 -7.96 -3.72 -17.36
CA THR A 60 -6.61 -3.19 -17.52
C THR A 60 -5.58 -3.97 -16.71
N ILE A 61 -5.85 -4.22 -15.43
CA ILE A 61 -4.90 -4.84 -14.52
C ILE A 61 -4.78 -6.34 -14.79
N LYS A 62 -5.89 -7.03 -15.09
CA LYS A 62 -5.90 -8.46 -15.38
C LYS A 62 -5.08 -8.81 -16.61
N ALA A 63 -5.06 -7.93 -17.62
CA ALA A 63 -4.22 -8.10 -18.83
C ALA A 63 -2.71 -8.11 -18.52
N LEU A 64 -2.29 -7.57 -17.38
CA LEU A 64 -0.90 -7.57 -16.93
C LEU A 64 -0.49 -8.89 -16.24
N HIS A 65 -1.43 -9.80 -15.96
CA HIS A 65 -1.18 -11.06 -15.26
C HIS A 65 -0.34 -10.89 -13.98
N PRO A 66 -0.82 -10.09 -13.00
CA PRO A 66 -0.07 -9.86 -11.76
C PRO A 66 -0.03 -11.10 -10.86
N ASP A 67 1.16 -11.40 -10.34
CA ASP A 67 1.32 -12.36 -9.24
C ASP A 67 0.97 -11.73 -7.90
N MET A 68 1.13 -10.41 -7.81
CA MET A 68 0.83 -9.61 -6.62
C MET A 68 0.28 -8.23 -7.03
N ILE A 69 -0.71 -7.77 -6.28
CA ILE A 69 -1.18 -6.38 -6.35
C ILE A 69 -0.91 -5.72 -5.01
N ILE A 70 -0.21 -4.59 -5.02
CA ILE A 70 0.03 -3.75 -3.85
C ILE A 70 -0.75 -2.46 -3.99
N GLY A 71 -1.01 -1.75 -2.87
CA GLY A 71 -1.65 -0.44 -2.97
C GLY A 71 -1.94 0.22 -1.64
N GLY A 72 -1.99 1.56 -1.68
CA GLY A 72 -2.33 2.41 -0.54
C GLY A 72 -3.60 3.22 -0.79
N PRO A 73 -4.81 2.61 -0.78
CA PRO A 73 -6.05 3.35 -1.03
C PRO A 73 -6.24 4.47 0.00
N PRO A 74 -6.57 5.71 -0.42
CA PRO A 74 -6.68 6.83 0.50
C PRO A 74 -7.82 6.64 1.50
N CYS A 75 -7.53 6.91 2.79
CA CYS A 75 -8.51 6.91 3.88
C CYS A 75 -9.11 8.31 4.00
N GLN A 76 -10.27 8.54 3.40
CA GLN A 76 -10.89 9.87 3.35
C GLN A 76 -11.52 10.31 4.68
N ASP A 77 -11.76 9.41 5.63
CA ASP A 77 -12.42 9.71 6.91
C ASP A 77 -11.54 10.52 7.89
N PHE A 78 -10.25 10.67 7.62
CA PHE A 78 -9.30 11.28 8.54
C PHE A 78 -8.53 12.48 7.98
N SER A 79 -8.88 12.99 6.79
CA SER A 79 -8.28 14.24 6.32
C SER A 79 -8.95 15.42 7.05
N SER A 80 -8.25 15.98 8.03
CA SER A 80 -8.66 17.18 8.77
C SER A 80 -8.74 18.45 7.92
N ALA A 81 -8.53 18.39 6.62
CA ALA A 81 -8.51 19.49 5.67
C ALA A 81 -9.66 19.51 4.67
N GLY A 82 -10.61 18.55 4.72
CA GLY A 82 -11.75 18.50 3.81
C GLY A 82 -13.08 18.46 4.57
N LYS A 83 -14.03 19.34 4.19
CA LYS A 83 -15.42 19.24 4.62
C LYS A 83 -15.91 17.81 4.37
N ARG A 84 -16.60 17.24 5.36
CA ARG A 84 -17.38 16.01 5.26
C ARG A 84 -18.43 16.17 4.14
N ASP A 85 -18.06 15.83 2.93
CA ASP A 85 -18.98 15.63 1.82
C ASP A 85 -19.09 14.11 1.61
N GLU A 86 -19.95 13.49 2.39
CA GLU A 86 -20.24 12.06 2.35
C GLU A 86 -20.93 11.63 1.05
N ASP A 87 -21.30 12.57 0.17
CA ASP A 87 -22.26 12.33 -0.93
C ASP A 87 -21.77 12.70 -2.34
N ASN A 88 -20.51 13.04 -2.53
CA ASN A 88 -20.02 13.46 -3.86
C ASN A 88 -19.35 12.33 -4.64
N GLY A 89 -20.00 11.18 -4.87
CA GLY A 89 -19.68 10.26 -5.98
C GLY A 89 -18.26 9.68 -6.05
N ARG A 90 -17.41 9.95 -5.07
CA ARG A 90 -16.09 9.34 -4.90
C ARG A 90 -16.26 8.11 -4.05
N GLY A 91 -16.51 6.98 -4.72
CA GLY A 91 -16.65 5.69 -4.09
C GLY A 91 -15.63 5.45 -2.97
N ASN A 92 -15.97 4.57 -2.05
CA ASN A 92 -15.10 4.17 -0.96
C ASN A 92 -13.87 3.43 -1.52
N LEU A 93 -12.79 4.16 -1.81
CA LEU A 93 -11.61 3.63 -2.53
C LEU A 93 -10.95 2.43 -1.82
N THR A 94 -11.12 2.29 -0.50
CA THR A 94 -10.69 1.08 0.22
C THR A 94 -11.56 -0.13 -0.16
N VAL A 95 -12.86 0.05 -0.32
CA VAL A 95 -13.77 -1.02 -0.78
C VAL A 95 -13.56 -1.30 -2.26
N ASN A 96 -13.40 -0.27 -3.10
CA ASN A 96 -13.07 -0.44 -4.52
C ASN A 96 -11.80 -1.26 -4.71
N TYR A 97 -10.76 -0.99 -3.90
CA TYR A 97 -9.55 -1.80 -3.90
C TYR A 97 -9.87 -3.28 -3.60
N ALA A 98 -10.69 -3.54 -2.60
CA ALA A 98 -11.07 -4.91 -2.25
C ALA A 98 -11.89 -5.59 -3.37
N GLU A 99 -12.78 -4.87 -4.03
CA GLU A 99 -13.56 -5.37 -5.18
C GLU A 99 -12.67 -5.69 -6.39
N ILE A 100 -11.71 -4.81 -6.71
CA ILE A 100 -10.72 -5.06 -7.76
C ILE A 100 -9.92 -6.34 -7.45
N ILE A 101 -9.36 -6.44 -6.24
CA ILE A 101 -8.59 -7.62 -5.81
C ILE A 101 -9.44 -8.90 -5.86
N SER A 102 -10.67 -8.86 -5.32
CA SER A 102 -11.56 -10.03 -5.27
C SER A 102 -11.99 -10.52 -6.66
N THR A 103 -12.03 -9.61 -7.64
CA THR A 103 -12.40 -9.93 -9.02
C THR A 103 -11.21 -10.45 -9.83
N ILE A 104 -10.04 -9.84 -9.68
CA ILE A 104 -8.81 -10.27 -10.37
C ILE A 104 -8.27 -11.57 -9.78
N LYS A 105 -8.35 -11.70 -8.45
CA LYS A 105 -7.83 -12.82 -7.64
C LYS A 105 -6.33 -13.07 -7.87
N PRO A 106 -5.45 -12.06 -7.70
CA PRO A 106 -4.02 -12.33 -7.70
C PRO A 106 -3.67 -13.30 -6.56
N PRO A 107 -2.62 -14.13 -6.69
CA PRO A 107 -2.16 -15.03 -5.62
C PRO A 107 -1.94 -14.31 -4.29
N VAL A 108 -1.40 -13.08 -4.33
CA VAL A 108 -1.10 -12.26 -3.15
C VAL A 108 -1.55 -10.81 -3.38
N PHE A 109 -1.98 -10.14 -2.31
CA PHE A 109 -2.11 -8.69 -2.30
C PHE A 109 -1.51 -8.08 -1.03
N VAL A 110 -1.14 -6.80 -1.10
CA VAL A 110 -0.72 -6.02 0.07
C VAL A 110 -1.44 -4.68 0.05
N MET A 111 -2.17 -4.38 1.12
CA MET A 111 -2.82 -3.09 1.35
C MET A 111 -2.10 -2.33 2.46
N GLU A 112 -1.64 -1.12 2.16
CA GLU A 112 -1.10 -0.17 3.13
C GLU A 112 -2.15 0.89 3.45
N ASN A 113 -2.15 1.37 4.70
CA ASN A 113 -2.97 2.52 5.08
C ASN A 113 -2.44 3.19 6.36
N VAL A 114 -3.05 4.30 6.77
CA VAL A 114 -2.81 4.88 8.09
C VAL A 114 -3.30 3.94 9.19
N ASP A 115 -2.64 3.95 10.36
CA ASP A 115 -2.96 3.08 11.50
C ASP A 115 -4.41 3.21 11.98
N ARG A 116 -5.02 4.39 11.81
CA ARG A 116 -6.40 4.67 12.23
C ARG A 116 -7.47 3.94 11.40
N ILE A 117 -7.13 3.38 10.24
CA ILE A 117 -8.08 2.65 9.39
C ILE A 117 -8.74 1.50 10.14
N VAL A 118 -8.08 0.92 11.14
CA VAL A 118 -8.62 -0.16 11.97
C VAL A 118 -9.93 0.18 12.68
N LYS A 119 -10.26 1.47 12.77
CA LYS A 119 -11.48 1.97 13.42
C LYS A 119 -12.63 2.23 12.43
N THR A 120 -12.45 1.94 11.14
CA THR A 120 -13.42 2.28 10.10
C THR A 120 -14.27 1.08 9.70
N ASN A 121 -15.55 1.33 9.42
CA ASN A 121 -16.43 0.32 8.82
C ASN A 121 -15.95 -0.10 7.41
N LYS A 122 -15.22 0.77 6.73
CA LYS A 122 -14.66 0.50 5.39
C LYS A 122 -13.65 -0.62 5.41
N LEU A 123 -12.80 -0.69 6.45
CA LEU A 123 -11.89 -1.82 6.61
C LEU A 123 -12.64 -3.12 6.91
N VAL A 124 -13.70 -3.05 7.73
CA VAL A 124 -14.54 -4.23 8.02
C VAL A 124 -15.16 -4.77 6.74
N GLU A 125 -15.71 -3.89 5.89
CA GLU A 125 -16.31 -4.26 4.60
C GLU A 125 -15.27 -4.83 3.64
N ALA A 126 -14.13 -4.17 3.46
CA ALA A 126 -13.03 -4.66 2.61
C ALA A 126 -12.54 -6.04 3.09
N THR A 127 -12.38 -6.22 4.41
CA THR A 127 -11.99 -7.50 5.01
C THR A 127 -13.00 -8.60 4.67
N ARG A 128 -14.31 -8.32 4.75
CA ARG A 128 -15.36 -9.27 4.37
C ARG A 128 -15.22 -9.68 2.90
N ILE A 129 -15.05 -8.72 1.99
CA ILE A 129 -14.87 -8.98 0.56
C ILE A 129 -13.66 -9.87 0.29
N PHE A 130 -12.51 -9.60 0.92
CA PHE A 130 -11.32 -10.44 0.78
C PHE A 130 -11.55 -11.86 1.28
N LYS A 131 -12.22 -12.01 2.43
CA LYS A 131 -12.53 -13.32 3.01
C LYS A 131 -13.48 -14.12 2.10
N GLU A 132 -14.53 -13.51 1.58
CA GLU A 132 -15.47 -14.12 0.64
C GLU A 132 -14.79 -14.53 -0.67
N ALA A 133 -13.76 -13.79 -1.10
CA ALA A 133 -12.95 -14.15 -2.26
C ALA A 133 -11.99 -15.32 -2.03
N GLY A 134 -11.79 -15.76 -0.76
CA GLY A 134 -10.98 -16.92 -0.40
C GLY A 134 -9.57 -16.58 0.09
N TYR A 135 -9.30 -15.32 0.50
CA TYR A 135 -8.01 -14.94 1.06
C TYR A 135 -7.89 -15.25 2.54
N GLY A 136 -6.75 -15.83 2.96
CA GLY A 136 -6.25 -15.74 4.31
C GLY A 136 -5.53 -14.39 4.51
N LEU A 137 -5.69 -13.79 5.69
CA LEU A 137 -5.22 -12.43 5.97
C LEU A 137 -4.24 -12.41 7.15
N SER A 138 -3.12 -11.71 6.98
CA SER A 138 -2.22 -11.30 8.07
C SER A 138 -2.20 -9.78 8.15
N VAL A 139 -2.32 -9.25 9.37
CA VAL A 139 -2.46 -7.81 9.62
C VAL A 139 -1.44 -7.34 10.63
N LYS A 140 -0.76 -6.23 10.33
CA LYS A 140 0.23 -5.65 11.23
C LYS A 140 0.21 -4.12 11.15
N ILE A 141 0.36 -3.45 12.30
CA ILE A 141 0.75 -2.04 12.33
C ILE A 141 2.25 -2.00 12.54
N LEU A 142 2.97 -1.50 11.56
CA LEU A 142 4.42 -1.31 11.60
C LEU A 142 4.75 0.16 11.87
N ASP A 143 5.76 0.38 12.70
CA ASP A 143 6.37 1.71 12.89
C ASP A 143 7.72 1.71 12.17
N ALA A 144 7.89 2.62 11.22
CA ALA A 144 9.07 2.71 10.38
C ALA A 144 10.38 2.83 11.20
N SER A 145 10.31 3.40 12.41
CA SER A 145 11.48 3.51 13.30
C SER A 145 12.04 2.16 13.76
N TYR A 146 11.23 1.10 13.75
CA TYR A 146 11.67 -0.27 14.03
C TYR A 146 12.03 -1.06 12.76
N CYS A 147 11.84 -0.44 11.59
CA CYS A 147 12.12 -1.01 10.28
C CYS A 147 13.38 -0.40 9.62
N GLY A 148 14.29 0.19 10.39
CA GLY A 148 15.53 0.78 9.87
C GLY A 148 15.37 2.18 9.28
N VAL A 149 14.32 2.91 9.63
CA VAL A 149 14.07 4.29 9.18
C VAL A 149 14.01 5.23 10.38
N PRO A 150 14.76 6.35 10.43
CA PRO A 150 14.76 7.26 11.57
C PRO A 150 13.52 8.16 11.59
N GLN A 151 12.33 7.56 11.46
CA GLN A 151 11.04 8.24 11.44
C GLN A 151 10.00 7.46 12.24
N LYS A 152 9.42 8.09 13.23
CA LYS A 152 8.25 7.55 13.94
C LYS A 152 7.02 7.67 13.04
N ARG A 153 6.70 6.59 12.30
CA ARG A 153 5.61 6.57 11.31
C ARG A 153 4.90 5.22 11.36
N LYS A 154 3.72 5.20 11.95
CA LYS A 154 2.90 3.99 12.01
C LYS A 154 2.05 3.82 10.76
N ARG A 155 2.05 2.61 10.21
CA ARG A 155 1.23 2.24 9.07
C ARG A 155 0.62 0.86 9.27
N PHE A 156 -0.62 0.77 8.88
CA PHE A 156 -1.36 -0.47 8.78
C PHE A 156 -0.95 -1.20 7.50
N PHE A 157 -0.65 -2.47 7.64
CA PHE A 157 -0.44 -3.38 6.50
C PHE A 157 -1.37 -4.58 6.65
N MET A 158 -2.01 -4.94 5.55
CA MET A 158 -2.76 -6.18 5.40
C MET A 158 -2.17 -6.95 4.23
N VAL A 159 -1.74 -8.16 4.46
CA VAL A 159 -1.30 -9.09 3.42
C VAL A 159 -2.33 -10.18 3.28
N GLY A 160 -2.84 -10.38 2.08
CA GLY A 160 -3.75 -11.47 1.76
C GLY A 160 -3.10 -12.46 0.80
N ALA A 161 -3.26 -13.75 1.07
CA ALA A 161 -2.85 -14.82 0.16
C ALA A 161 -4.01 -15.77 -0.11
N LEU A 162 -4.21 -16.08 -1.38
CA LEU A 162 -5.35 -16.89 -1.82
C LEU A 162 -5.19 -18.35 -1.34
N GLY A 163 -6.21 -18.85 -0.65
CA GLY A 163 -6.23 -20.22 -0.12
C GLY A 163 -5.48 -20.41 1.21
N GLU A 164 -4.79 -19.40 1.71
CA GLU A 164 -4.10 -19.47 3.00
C GLU A 164 -5.06 -19.30 4.19
N LYS A 165 -4.55 -19.55 5.40
CA LYS A 165 -5.26 -19.29 6.66
C LYS A 165 -4.92 -17.91 7.19
N ASP A 166 -5.80 -17.36 8.02
CA ASP A 166 -5.50 -16.12 8.74
C ASP A 166 -4.25 -16.27 9.62
N GLY A 167 -3.44 -15.23 9.66
CA GLY A 167 -2.19 -15.21 10.43
C GLY A 167 -1.01 -15.94 9.75
N PHE A 168 -1.14 -16.36 8.49
CA PHE A 168 -0.11 -17.14 7.80
C PHE A 168 1.27 -16.46 7.76
N LEU A 169 1.31 -15.13 7.83
CA LEU A 169 2.53 -14.32 7.76
C LEU A 169 2.89 -13.64 9.11
N ASP A 170 2.11 -13.84 10.16
CA ASP A 170 2.25 -13.09 11.42
C ASP A 170 3.62 -13.26 12.08
N SER A 171 4.21 -14.47 12.01
CA SER A 171 5.56 -14.71 12.51
C SER A 171 6.61 -13.91 11.74
N ALA A 172 6.57 -14.00 10.41
CA ALA A 172 7.52 -13.32 9.53
C ALA A 172 7.42 -11.78 9.61
N LEU A 173 6.22 -11.24 9.79
CA LEU A 173 6.02 -9.80 10.00
C LEU A 173 6.60 -9.28 11.33
N ASN A 174 6.96 -10.14 12.26
CA ASN A 174 7.64 -9.80 13.51
C ASN A 174 9.16 -9.98 13.41
N GLU A 175 9.62 -10.79 12.48
CA GLU A 175 11.05 -11.02 12.24
C GLU A 175 11.69 -9.78 11.61
N GLY A 176 12.93 -9.51 11.96
CA GLY A 176 13.69 -8.39 11.37
C GLY A 176 13.35 -7.01 11.92
N LEU A 177 12.39 -6.87 12.83
CA LEU A 177 12.17 -5.61 13.52
C LEU A 177 13.28 -5.36 14.55
N SER A 178 13.79 -4.13 14.61
CA SER A 178 14.75 -3.74 15.63
C SER A 178 14.10 -3.75 17.03
N LYS A 179 14.90 -3.99 18.08
CA LYS A 179 14.43 -3.93 19.47
C LYS A 179 14.16 -2.50 19.93
N GLU A 180 14.96 -1.57 19.40
CA GLU A 180 14.89 -0.15 19.70
C GLU A 180 14.56 0.65 18.43
N PRO A 181 13.86 1.77 18.55
CA PRO A 181 13.57 2.63 17.41
C PRO A 181 14.85 3.30 16.91
N MET A 182 15.07 3.30 15.59
CA MET A 182 16.17 4.02 14.97
C MET A 182 16.01 5.53 15.19
N THR A 183 17.07 6.18 15.66
CA THR A 183 17.13 7.63 15.79
C THR A 183 17.83 8.27 14.58
N MET A 184 17.71 9.60 14.45
CA MET A 184 18.46 10.37 13.44
C MET A 184 19.98 10.21 13.63
N ARG A 185 20.44 10.12 14.90
CA ARG A 185 21.86 9.90 15.22
C ARG A 185 22.33 8.52 14.73
N ASP A 186 21.52 7.47 14.91
CA ASP A 186 21.86 6.11 14.45
C ASP A 186 22.01 6.06 12.94
N TYR A 187 21.21 6.84 12.22
CA TYR A 187 21.20 6.87 10.76
C TYR A 187 22.32 7.73 10.15
N PHE A 188 22.54 8.93 10.70
CA PHE A 188 23.47 9.93 10.15
C PHE A 188 24.84 9.94 10.88
N GLY A 189 24.98 9.29 12.04
CA GLY A 189 26.14 9.39 12.92
C GLY A 189 26.15 10.68 13.75
N ASP A 190 27.24 10.90 14.47
CA ASP A 190 27.41 12.06 15.36
C ASP A 190 27.67 13.36 14.58
N THR A 191 28.20 13.24 13.37
CA THR A 191 28.44 14.37 12.48
C THR A 191 27.69 14.10 11.18
N LEU A 192 26.76 14.97 10.81
CA LEU A 192 26.07 14.92 9.50
C LEU A 192 27.02 15.16 8.31
N GLY A 193 28.33 15.19 8.54
CA GLY A 193 29.32 15.60 7.53
C GLY A 193 29.22 17.09 7.17
N LEU A 194 28.48 17.87 7.95
CA LEU A 194 28.31 19.31 7.80
C LEU A 194 29.17 20.00 8.84
N GLU A 195 30.09 20.85 8.40
CA GLU A 195 30.71 21.85 9.25
C GLU A 195 29.69 22.98 9.45
N TYR A 196 29.26 23.18 10.72
CA TYR A 196 28.43 24.32 11.07
C TYR A 196 29.36 25.53 11.25
N TYR A 197 29.21 26.51 10.40
CA TYR A 197 29.85 27.82 10.52
C TYR A 197 28.95 28.79 11.29
#